data_c919b3f0252627403150365c00850042
#
_entry.id   c919b3f0252627403150365c00850042
#
_cell.length_a   1.000
_cell.length_b   1.000
_cell.length_c   1.000
_cell.angle_alpha   90.00
_cell.angle_beta   90.00
_cell.angle_gamma   90.00
#
_symmetry.space_group_name_H-M   'P 1'
#
loop_
_entity.id
_entity.type
_entity.pdbx_description
1 polymer ?
#
loop_
_entity_poly.entity_id
_entity_poly.type
_entity_poly.pdbx_seq_one_letter_code
_entity_poly.pdbx_strand_id
1 'polypeptide(L)'
;MKLQLQFRFWIGTLVVLILAMWVLREILLPFVVGTAIAYFLNPLVERLSRLGIGRMPAALFMIGLLLLVVVVLLLVVLPIMSGQLYEFIQNMPSYVTRLQRLVTEENKEWVDQIFGTRLPDIQKSLSDLMSQGVSYLLGLLSSLWSGGQALLSVFALVVVTPVVAFYVLCDWNSMVENVDSWIPVHQRPVVRRLGREMDMAVAGFVRGQALVCLLLGSYYAIALSMVGLNFGLIIGIVSGFITFIPYVGSLTGLVLAMGVAIVQFFPDWAMIGTVFGIFIVGQTIEGYILSPKLVGDSIGVHPVWLMFALFAFGYLFGFVGLLLAVPLTAATGVLVRFAFRQYFHSTLYTGLPEAAEERVADKV
;
A
#
# COMPACT_ATOMS: atom_id res chain seq x y z
N MET A 1 18.40 30.85 -27.55
CA MET A 1 16.94 30.90 -27.79
C MET A 1 16.27 29.54 -27.94
N LYS A 2 16.86 28.56 -28.64
CA LYS A 2 16.27 27.22 -28.82
C LYS A 2 16.18 26.39 -27.51
N LEU A 3 17.19 26.49 -26.62
CA LEU A 3 17.21 25.73 -25.35
C LEU A 3 16.10 26.16 -24.38
N GLN A 4 15.83 27.46 -24.27
CA GLN A 4 14.77 28.00 -23.40
C GLN A 4 13.37 27.62 -23.90
N LEU A 5 13.19 27.51 -25.22
CA LEU A 5 11.92 27.09 -25.83
C LEU A 5 11.67 25.59 -25.57
N GLN A 6 12.70 24.75 -25.71
CA GLN A 6 12.65 23.33 -25.40
C GLN A 6 12.35 23.10 -23.90
N PHE A 7 13.00 23.84 -23.01
CA PHE A 7 12.76 23.73 -21.57
C PHE A 7 11.33 24.12 -21.17
N ARG A 8 10.79 25.20 -21.75
CA ARG A 8 9.38 25.59 -21.57
C ARG A 8 8.40 24.56 -22.11
N PHE A 9 8.71 23.96 -23.25
CA PHE A 9 7.89 22.88 -23.82
C PHE A 9 7.84 21.66 -22.90
N TRP A 10 8.98 21.20 -22.39
CA TRP A 10 9.04 20.06 -21.48
C TRP A 10 8.35 20.33 -20.15
N ILE A 11 8.49 21.52 -19.59
CA ILE A 11 7.76 21.90 -18.37
C ILE A 11 6.25 21.94 -18.65
N GLY A 12 5.83 22.54 -19.76
CA GLY A 12 4.42 22.57 -20.16
C GLY A 12 3.84 21.17 -20.33
N THR A 13 4.56 20.27 -21.00
CA THR A 13 4.16 18.85 -21.17
C THR A 13 4.04 18.15 -19.82
N LEU A 14 5.01 18.35 -18.90
CA LEU A 14 4.97 17.77 -17.56
C LEU A 14 3.77 18.27 -16.75
N VAL A 15 3.48 19.55 -16.79
CA VAL A 15 2.33 20.15 -16.10
C VAL A 15 1.02 19.60 -16.65
N VAL A 16 0.88 19.50 -17.99
CA VAL A 16 -0.29 18.91 -18.63
C VAL A 16 -0.45 17.43 -18.24
N LEU A 17 0.64 16.66 -18.18
CA LEU A 17 0.62 15.27 -17.77
C LEU A 17 0.15 15.12 -16.32
N ILE A 18 0.69 15.93 -15.40
CA ILE A 18 0.29 15.91 -13.98
C ILE A 18 -1.19 16.29 -13.84
N LEU A 19 -1.64 17.31 -14.56
CA LEU A 19 -3.03 17.73 -14.55
C LEU A 19 -3.96 16.63 -15.11
N ALA A 20 -3.57 15.99 -16.20
CA ALA A 20 -4.31 14.88 -16.77
C ALA A 20 -4.39 13.70 -15.79
N MET A 21 -3.28 13.34 -15.14
CA MET A 21 -3.27 12.30 -14.09
C MET A 21 -4.17 12.67 -12.91
N TRP A 22 -4.19 13.94 -12.52
CA TRP A 22 -5.06 14.41 -11.43
C TRP A 22 -6.54 14.34 -11.81
N VAL A 23 -6.91 14.71 -13.02
CA VAL A 23 -8.30 14.62 -13.52
C VAL A 23 -8.74 13.16 -13.66
N LEU A 24 -7.86 12.28 -14.12
CA LEU A 24 -8.14 10.86 -14.39
C LEU A 24 -7.88 9.96 -13.18
N ARG A 25 -7.55 10.49 -12.01
CA ARG A 25 -7.11 9.72 -10.84
C ARG A 25 -8.06 8.58 -10.43
N GLU A 26 -9.37 8.78 -10.60
CA GLU A 26 -10.38 7.77 -10.25
C GLU A 26 -10.37 6.57 -11.20
N ILE A 27 -9.97 6.79 -12.47
CA ILE A 27 -9.89 5.75 -13.50
C ILE A 27 -8.51 5.06 -13.49
N LEU A 28 -7.48 5.69 -12.90
CA LEU A 28 -6.12 5.18 -12.94
C LEU A 28 -5.91 3.89 -12.13
N LEU A 29 -6.73 3.63 -11.11
CA LEU A 29 -6.53 2.52 -10.18
C LEU A 29 -6.35 1.16 -10.88
N PRO A 30 -7.25 0.70 -11.79
CA PRO A 30 -7.10 -0.57 -12.47
C PRO A 30 -5.85 -0.62 -13.38
N PHE A 31 -5.45 0.50 -13.98
CA PHE A 31 -4.24 0.58 -14.80
C PHE A 31 -2.96 0.47 -13.96
N VAL A 32 -2.92 1.17 -12.84
CA VAL A 32 -1.78 1.13 -11.92
C VAL A 32 -1.64 -0.26 -11.31
N VAL A 33 -2.75 -0.84 -10.82
CA VAL A 33 -2.74 -2.20 -10.24
C VAL A 33 -2.39 -3.22 -11.31
N GLY A 34 -2.94 -3.12 -12.52
CA GLY A 34 -2.62 -4.01 -13.64
C GLY A 34 -1.14 -3.95 -14.03
N THR A 35 -0.58 -2.74 -14.11
CA THR A 35 0.85 -2.55 -14.38
C THR A 35 1.73 -3.09 -13.25
N ALA A 36 1.35 -2.87 -11.99
CA ALA A 36 2.06 -3.41 -10.84
C ALA A 36 2.05 -4.96 -10.82
N ILE A 37 0.89 -5.58 -11.13
CA ILE A 37 0.76 -7.03 -11.28
C ILE A 37 1.65 -7.53 -12.42
N ALA A 38 1.62 -6.87 -13.60
CA ALA A 38 2.47 -7.20 -14.73
C ALA A 38 3.95 -7.12 -14.35
N TYR A 39 4.35 -6.05 -13.69
CA TYR A 39 5.72 -5.88 -13.21
C TYR A 39 6.15 -7.00 -12.25
N PHE A 40 5.27 -7.39 -11.34
CA PHE A 40 5.52 -8.49 -10.39
C PHE A 40 5.61 -9.86 -11.09
N LEU A 41 4.74 -10.12 -12.07
CA LEU A 41 4.68 -11.40 -12.78
C LEU A 41 5.71 -11.50 -13.92
N ASN A 42 6.26 -10.38 -14.41
CA ASN A 42 7.19 -10.37 -15.55
C ASN A 42 8.39 -11.32 -15.38
N PRO A 43 9.08 -11.42 -14.23
CA PRO A 43 10.19 -12.35 -14.06
C PRO A 43 9.76 -13.83 -14.18
N LEU A 44 8.51 -14.15 -13.78
CA LEU A 44 7.96 -15.50 -13.89
C LEU A 44 7.59 -15.82 -15.34
N VAL A 45 6.97 -14.89 -16.04
CA VAL A 45 6.67 -15.00 -17.49
C VAL A 45 7.97 -15.16 -18.29
N GLU A 46 9.01 -14.40 -17.94
CA GLU A 46 10.30 -14.53 -18.61
C GLU A 46 10.94 -15.90 -18.37
N ARG A 47 10.85 -16.48 -17.17
CA ARG A 47 11.33 -17.84 -16.90
C ARG A 47 10.56 -18.88 -17.71
N LEU A 48 9.24 -18.78 -17.81
CA LEU A 48 8.42 -19.65 -18.64
C LEU A 48 8.78 -19.51 -20.12
N SER A 49 9.01 -18.28 -20.57
CA SER A 49 9.41 -18.01 -21.94
C SER A 49 10.78 -18.62 -22.30
N ARG A 50 11.72 -18.63 -21.35
CA ARG A 50 13.02 -19.31 -21.50
C ARG A 50 12.91 -20.83 -21.59
N LEU A 51 11.82 -21.43 -21.08
CA LEU A 51 11.51 -22.86 -21.21
C LEU A 51 10.87 -23.23 -22.56
N GLY A 52 10.79 -22.26 -23.51
CA GLY A 52 10.25 -22.47 -24.86
C GLY A 52 8.76 -22.15 -25.00
N ILE A 53 8.10 -21.69 -23.95
CA ILE A 53 6.70 -21.25 -24.01
C ILE A 53 6.68 -19.83 -24.57
N GLY A 54 5.91 -19.57 -25.61
CA GLY A 54 5.76 -18.22 -26.16
C GLY A 54 5.31 -17.22 -25.08
N ARG A 55 5.70 -15.95 -25.23
CA ARG A 55 5.43 -14.91 -24.18
C ARG A 55 3.93 -14.72 -23.94
N MET A 56 3.11 -14.73 -25.00
CA MET A 56 1.65 -14.59 -24.89
C MET A 56 0.98 -15.74 -24.09
N PRO A 57 1.21 -17.03 -24.39
CA PRO A 57 0.64 -18.12 -23.58
C PRO A 57 1.22 -18.16 -22.16
N ALA A 58 2.48 -17.78 -21.95
CA ALA A 58 3.07 -17.68 -20.62
C ALA A 58 2.39 -16.58 -19.77
N ALA A 59 2.13 -15.41 -20.36
CA ALA A 59 1.40 -14.32 -19.69
C ALA A 59 -0.04 -14.74 -19.36
N LEU A 60 -0.74 -15.37 -20.31
CA LEU A 60 -2.11 -15.87 -20.09
C LEU A 60 -2.16 -16.91 -18.97
N PHE A 61 -1.21 -17.84 -18.95
CA PHE A 61 -1.11 -18.85 -17.89
C PHE A 61 -0.88 -18.21 -16.52
N MET A 62 0.05 -17.25 -16.42
CA MET A 62 0.37 -16.61 -15.15
C MET A 62 -0.78 -15.76 -14.61
N ILE A 63 -1.49 -15.03 -15.49
CA ILE A 63 -2.67 -14.25 -15.08
C ILE A 63 -3.83 -15.20 -14.72
N GLY A 64 -4.05 -16.25 -15.50
CA GLY A 64 -5.05 -17.27 -15.19
C GLY A 64 -4.78 -17.94 -13.84
N LEU A 65 -3.52 -18.28 -13.53
CA LEU A 65 -3.10 -18.81 -12.24
C LEU A 65 -3.35 -17.80 -11.10
N LEU A 66 -2.98 -16.53 -11.31
CA LEU A 66 -3.25 -15.47 -10.33
C LEU A 66 -4.75 -15.32 -10.06
N LEU A 67 -5.57 -15.27 -11.11
CA LEU A 67 -7.03 -15.18 -10.99
C LEU A 67 -7.60 -16.41 -10.27
N LEU A 68 -7.11 -17.61 -10.58
CA LEU A 68 -7.52 -18.84 -9.90
C LEU A 68 -7.21 -18.74 -8.40
N VAL A 69 -5.99 -18.31 -8.03
CA VAL A 69 -5.60 -18.14 -6.62
C VAL A 69 -6.50 -17.11 -5.94
N VAL A 70 -6.77 -15.98 -6.57
CA VAL A 70 -7.66 -14.94 -6.03
C VAL A 70 -9.09 -15.49 -5.86
N VAL A 71 -9.63 -16.21 -6.85
CA VAL A 71 -10.97 -16.80 -6.77
C VAL A 71 -11.06 -17.84 -5.65
N VAL A 72 -10.08 -18.73 -5.54
CA VAL A 72 -10.03 -19.74 -4.44
C VAL A 72 -9.94 -19.03 -3.08
N LEU A 73 -9.09 -18.01 -2.96
CA LEU A 73 -8.97 -17.23 -1.73
C LEU A 73 -10.29 -16.55 -1.37
N LEU A 74 -10.98 -15.96 -2.33
CA LEU A 74 -12.30 -15.32 -2.11
C LEU A 74 -13.35 -16.37 -1.71
N LEU A 75 -13.38 -17.54 -2.36
CA LEU A 75 -14.33 -18.62 -2.03
C LEU A 75 -14.11 -19.17 -0.61
N VAL A 76 -12.90 -19.12 -0.08
CA VAL A 76 -12.60 -19.51 1.30
C VAL A 76 -12.88 -18.36 2.29
N VAL A 77 -12.43 -17.18 1.97
CA VAL A 77 -12.49 -16.02 2.89
C VAL A 77 -13.92 -15.44 2.98
N LEU A 78 -14.65 -15.32 1.86
CA LEU A 78 -15.99 -14.71 1.87
C LEU A 78 -17.00 -15.45 2.77
N PRO A 79 -17.11 -16.80 2.76
CA PRO A 79 -18.03 -17.49 3.67
C PRO A 79 -17.66 -17.28 5.15
N ILE A 80 -16.36 -17.29 5.47
CA ILE A 80 -15.88 -17.05 6.83
C ILE A 80 -16.22 -15.60 7.25
N MET A 81 -15.96 -14.64 6.36
CA MET A 81 -16.30 -13.24 6.61
C MET A 81 -17.81 -13.03 6.78
N SER A 82 -18.62 -13.62 5.92
CA SER A 82 -20.08 -13.47 6.00
C SER A 82 -20.63 -14.05 7.30
N GLY A 83 -20.14 -15.20 7.76
CA GLY A 83 -20.50 -15.80 9.04
C GLY A 83 -20.14 -14.86 10.21
N GLN A 84 -18.89 -14.41 10.27
CA GLN A 84 -18.43 -13.52 11.33
C GLN A 84 -19.18 -12.16 11.32
N LEU A 85 -19.45 -11.59 10.14
CA LEU A 85 -20.22 -10.36 10.01
C LEU A 85 -21.66 -10.53 10.48
N TYR A 86 -22.29 -11.65 10.14
CA TYR A 86 -23.63 -11.99 10.58
C TYR A 86 -23.71 -12.11 12.11
N GLU A 87 -22.78 -12.85 12.72
CA GLU A 87 -22.68 -12.96 14.18
C GLU A 87 -22.44 -11.60 14.85
N PHE A 88 -21.63 -10.75 14.25
CA PHE A 88 -21.41 -9.39 14.79
C PHE A 88 -22.70 -8.55 14.77
N ILE A 89 -23.39 -8.52 13.66
CA ILE A 89 -24.65 -7.76 13.53
C ILE A 89 -25.67 -8.28 14.54
N GLN A 90 -25.79 -9.60 14.71
CA GLN A 90 -26.71 -10.19 15.68
C GLN A 90 -26.30 -9.89 17.14
N ASN A 91 -25.02 -9.91 17.43
CA ASN A 91 -24.52 -9.66 18.79
C ASN A 91 -24.32 -8.18 19.12
N MET A 92 -24.46 -7.28 18.14
CA MET A 92 -24.30 -5.83 18.33
C MET A 92 -25.15 -5.26 19.49
N PRO A 93 -26.46 -5.60 19.63
CA PRO A 93 -27.26 -5.12 20.76
C PRO A 93 -26.73 -5.58 22.10
N SER A 94 -26.20 -6.81 22.18
CA SER A 94 -25.61 -7.36 23.40
C SER A 94 -24.28 -6.66 23.78
N TYR A 95 -23.48 -6.29 22.80
CA TYR A 95 -22.26 -5.52 23.02
C TYR A 95 -22.59 -4.11 23.55
N VAL A 96 -23.59 -3.45 22.99
CA VAL A 96 -24.06 -2.13 23.46
C VAL A 96 -24.57 -2.21 24.89
N THR A 97 -25.42 -3.18 25.20
CA THR A 97 -25.95 -3.39 26.56
C THR A 97 -24.83 -3.76 27.55
N ARG A 98 -23.86 -4.54 27.15
CA ARG A 98 -22.70 -4.91 27.96
C ARG A 98 -21.86 -3.68 28.28
N LEU A 99 -21.54 -2.87 27.27
CA LEU A 99 -20.82 -1.60 27.47
C LEU A 99 -21.60 -0.63 28.38
N GLN A 100 -22.91 -0.53 28.21
CA GLN A 100 -23.77 0.29 29.08
C GLN A 100 -23.72 -0.18 30.53
N ARG A 101 -23.80 -1.50 30.80
CA ARG A 101 -23.69 -2.06 32.16
C ARG A 101 -22.33 -1.78 32.79
N LEU A 102 -21.25 -1.94 32.01
CA LEU A 102 -19.90 -1.69 32.48
C LEU A 102 -19.68 -0.24 32.95
N VAL A 103 -20.31 0.70 32.23
CA VAL A 103 -20.24 2.13 32.57
C VAL A 103 -21.19 2.49 33.73
N THR A 104 -22.29 1.75 33.90
CA THR A 104 -23.38 2.17 34.81
C THR A 104 -23.40 1.39 36.15
N GLU A 105 -23.06 0.09 36.15
CA GLU A 105 -23.33 -0.78 37.33
C GLU A 105 -22.08 -1.35 37.98
N GLU A 106 -21.09 -1.84 37.23
CA GLU A 106 -19.96 -2.60 37.81
C GLU A 106 -18.76 -1.75 38.25
N ASN A 107 -18.58 -0.57 37.69
CA ASN A 107 -17.40 0.28 37.96
C ASN A 107 -17.76 1.74 38.30
N LYS A 108 -18.92 1.95 38.90
CA LYS A 108 -19.45 3.30 39.15
C LYS A 108 -18.47 4.18 39.93
N GLU A 109 -17.82 3.63 40.96
CA GLU A 109 -16.86 4.38 41.81
C GLU A 109 -15.59 4.78 41.02
N TRP A 110 -15.07 3.89 40.19
CA TRP A 110 -13.87 4.14 39.36
C TRP A 110 -14.15 5.08 38.20
N VAL A 111 -15.31 4.92 37.58
CA VAL A 111 -15.78 5.75 36.45
C VAL A 111 -16.16 7.14 36.96
N ASP A 112 -16.81 7.27 38.12
CA ASP A 112 -17.11 8.55 38.73
C ASP A 112 -15.83 9.30 39.17
N GLN A 113 -14.79 8.59 39.60
CA GLN A 113 -13.50 9.21 39.93
C GLN A 113 -12.76 9.77 38.73
N ILE A 114 -12.84 9.11 37.57
CA ILE A 114 -12.11 9.54 36.35
C ILE A 114 -12.93 10.52 35.51
N PHE A 115 -14.21 10.29 35.34
CA PHE A 115 -15.06 11.02 34.39
C PHE A 115 -16.08 11.96 35.06
N GLY A 116 -16.36 11.82 36.35
CA GLY A 116 -17.23 12.70 37.13
C GLY A 116 -18.61 12.90 36.47
N THR A 117 -19.06 14.16 36.45
CA THR A 117 -20.39 14.54 35.92
C THR A 117 -20.56 14.38 34.40
N ARG A 118 -19.54 13.94 33.64
CA ARG A 118 -19.57 13.76 32.18
C ARG A 118 -20.04 12.39 31.70
N LEU A 119 -20.39 11.50 32.64
CA LEU A 119 -20.87 10.14 32.33
C LEU A 119 -22.06 10.08 31.35
N PRO A 120 -23.13 10.90 31.51
CA PRO A 120 -24.28 10.86 30.61
C PRO A 120 -23.89 11.30 29.16
N ASP A 121 -22.98 12.27 29.06
CA ASP A 121 -22.50 12.75 27.75
C ASP A 121 -21.63 11.72 27.05
N ILE A 122 -20.82 10.97 27.80
CA ILE A 122 -19.99 9.89 27.24
C ILE A 122 -20.85 8.71 26.78
N GLN A 123 -21.87 8.33 27.56
CA GLN A 123 -22.84 7.29 27.18
C GLN A 123 -23.56 7.65 25.89
N LYS A 124 -24.05 8.89 25.80
CA LYS A 124 -24.72 9.38 24.60
C LYS A 124 -23.75 9.41 23.41
N SER A 125 -22.55 9.94 23.60
CA SER A 125 -21.53 9.99 22.56
C SER A 125 -21.10 8.59 22.09
N LEU A 126 -21.01 7.61 22.99
CA LEU A 126 -20.66 6.22 22.64
C LEU A 126 -21.79 5.57 21.85
N SER A 127 -23.04 5.75 22.27
CA SER A 127 -24.22 5.22 21.55
C SER A 127 -24.38 5.88 20.17
N ASP A 128 -24.13 7.19 20.07
CA ASP A 128 -24.16 7.94 18.83
C ASP A 128 -23.02 7.50 17.88
N LEU A 129 -21.81 7.30 18.37
CA LEU A 129 -20.66 6.78 17.60
C LEU A 129 -20.94 5.35 17.11
N MET A 130 -21.51 4.48 17.95
CA MET A 130 -21.84 3.11 17.55
C MET A 130 -22.99 3.09 16.54
N SER A 131 -24.05 3.86 16.74
CA SER A 131 -25.17 3.95 15.78
C SER A 131 -24.72 4.55 14.45
N GLN A 132 -23.85 5.56 14.47
CA GLN A 132 -23.22 6.11 13.27
C GLN A 132 -22.30 5.08 12.61
N GLY A 133 -21.47 4.35 13.37
CA GLY A 133 -20.61 3.29 12.85
C GLY A 133 -21.41 2.19 12.16
N VAL A 134 -22.50 1.71 12.78
CA VAL A 134 -23.42 0.73 12.16
C VAL A 134 -24.09 1.31 10.92
N SER A 135 -24.58 2.54 11.00
CA SER A 135 -25.21 3.22 9.85
C SER A 135 -24.21 3.42 8.70
N TYR A 136 -22.94 3.73 9.01
CA TYR A 136 -21.87 3.81 8.02
C TYR A 136 -21.57 2.45 7.39
N LEU A 137 -21.47 1.38 8.18
CA LEU A 137 -21.25 0.02 7.67
C LEU A 137 -22.42 -0.45 6.81
N LEU A 138 -23.66 -0.26 7.26
CA LEU A 138 -24.85 -0.58 6.49
C LEU A 138 -24.98 0.31 5.24
N GLY A 139 -24.60 1.59 5.34
CA GLY A 139 -24.51 2.51 4.21
C GLY A 139 -23.47 2.07 3.19
N LEU A 140 -22.31 1.61 3.61
CA LEU A 140 -21.29 1.03 2.72
C LEU A 140 -21.80 -0.25 2.06
N LEU A 141 -22.41 -1.16 2.82
CA LEU A 141 -23.01 -2.39 2.28
C LEU A 141 -24.15 -2.09 1.29
N SER A 142 -25.02 -1.14 1.62
CA SER A 142 -26.11 -0.73 0.73
C SER A 142 -25.60 0.01 -0.50
N SER A 143 -24.55 0.82 -0.38
CA SER A 143 -23.92 1.51 -1.52
C SER A 143 -23.19 0.53 -2.45
N LEU A 144 -22.59 -0.53 -1.91
CA LEU A 144 -22.05 -1.62 -2.71
C LEU A 144 -23.13 -2.40 -3.45
N TRP A 145 -24.34 -2.51 -2.87
CA TRP A 145 -25.44 -3.27 -3.46
C TRP A 145 -26.36 -2.44 -4.37
N SER A 146 -26.55 -1.17 -4.07
CA SER A 146 -27.47 -0.27 -4.79
C SER A 146 -26.78 0.72 -5.73
N GLY A 147 -25.46 0.88 -5.60
CA GLY A 147 -24.68 1.85 -6.37
C GLY A 147 -24.19 1.26 -7.69
N GLY A 148 -24.89 1.50 -8.80
CA GLY A 148 -24.38 1.16 -10.14
C GLY A 148 -22.94 1.67 -10.38
N GLN A 149 -22.55 2.75 -9.73
CA GLN A 149 -21.20 3.31 -9.79
C GLN A 149 -20.17 2.46 -9.03
N ALA A 150 -20.54 1.88 -7.88
CA ALA A 150 -19.67 0.93 -7.16
C ALA A 150 -19.51 -0.38 -7.94
N LEU A 151 -20.59 -0.88 -8.54
CA LEU A 151 -20.52 -2.05 -9.44
C LEU A 151 -19.62 -1.78 -10.65
N LEU A 152 -19.72 -0.60 -11.27
CA LEU A 152 -18.82 -0.20 -12.37
C LEU A 152 -17.36 -0.12 -11.92
N SER A 153 -17.09 0.40 -10.72
CA SER A 153 -15.72 0.48 -10.17
C SER A 153 -15.14 -0.91 -9.88
N VAL A 154 -15.94 -1.80 -9.28
CA VAL A 154 -15.54 -3.19 -9.04
C VAL A 154 -15.36 -3.94 -10.36
N PHE A 155 -16.28 -3.77 -11.31
CA PHE A 155 -16.18 -4.36 -12.65
C PHE A 155 -14.93 -3.86 -13.36
N ALA A 156 -14.66 -2.55 -13.34
CA ALA A 156 -13.44 -1.97 -13.91
C ALA A 156 -12.20 -2.58 -13.26
N LEU A 157 -12.16 -2.72 -11.93
CA LEU A 157 -11.03 -3.31 -11.23
C LEU A 157 -10.86 -4.80 -11.61
N VAL A 158 -11.92 -5.58 -11.60
CA VAL A 158 -11.87 -7.04 -11.82
C VAL A 158 -11.62 -7.40 -13.30
N VAL A 159 -12.13 -6.61 -14.24
CA VAL A 159 -11.99 -6.88 -15.68
C VAL A 159 -10.83 -6.14 -16.29
N VAL A 160 -10.71 -4.82 -16.03
CA VAL A 160 -9.69 -3.99 -16.68
C VAL A 160 -8.30 -4.32 -16.13
N THR A 161 -8.15 -4.59 -14.82
CA THR A 161 -6.84 -4.89 -14.22
C THR A 161 -6.14 -6.11 -14.85
N PRO A 162 -6.77 -7.30 -14.97
CA PRO A 162 -6.15 -8.44 -15.65
C PRO A 162 -5.85 -8.19 -17.13
N VAL A 163 -6.75 -7.46 -17.81
CA VAL A 163 -6.55 -7.11 -19.23
C VAL A 163 -5.33 -6.21 -19.39
N VAL A 164 -5.22 -5.15 -18.58
CA VAL A 164 -4.04 -4.27 -18.57
C VAL A 164 -2.77 -5.06 -18.24
N ALA A 165 -2.83 -5.90 -17.20
CA ALA A 165 -1.69 -6.74 -16.80
C ALA A 165 -1.26 -7.67 -17.95
N PHE A 166 -2.21 -8.26 -18.67
CA PHE A 166 -1.93 -9.12 -19.83
C PHE A 166 -1.22 -8.37 -20.94
N TYR A 167 -1.75 -7.22 -21.39
CA TYR A 167 -1.12 -6.45 -22.47
C TYR A 167 0.25 -5.94 -22.06
N VAL A 168 0.39 -5.41 -20.86
CA VAL A 168 1.68 -4.93 -20.35
C VAL A 168 2.70 -6.08 -20.27
N LEU A 169 2.29 -7.30 -19.84
CA LEU A 169 3.18 -8.48 -19.83
C LEU A 169 3.58 -8.93 -21.22
N CYS A 170 2.64 -8.94 -22.19
CA CYS A 170 2.94 -9.34 -23.55
C CYS A 170 3.92 -8.38 -24.22
N ASP A 171 3.69 -7.09 -24.08
CA ASP A 171 4.41 -6.05 -24.81
C ASP A 171 5.58 -5.42 -24.02
N TRP A 172 5.89 -5.95 -22.82
CA TRP A 172 6.90 -5.39 -21.92
C TRP A 172 8.21 -5.06 -22.60
N ASN A 173 8.77 -6.01 -23.35
CA ASN A 173 10.06 -5.81 -24.01
C ASN A 173 9.98 -4.75 -25.11
N SER A 174 8.92 -4.78 -25.93
CA SER A 174 8.69 -3.80 -26.99
C SER A 174 8.48 -2.39 -26.41
N MET A 175 7.78 -2.28 -25.27
CA MET A 175 7.61 -1.00 -24.57
C MET A 175 8.96 -0.45 -24.10
N VAL A 176 9.80 -1.30 -23.48
CA VAL A 176 11.13 -0.90 -23.00
C VAL A 176 12.03 -0.51 -24.18
N GLU A 177 12.03 -1.28 -25.27
CA GLU A 177 12.81 -1.01 -26.50
C GLU A 177 12.37 0.30 -27.16
N ASN A 178 11.06 0.55 -27.25
CA ASN A 178 10.53 1.79 -27.79
C ASN A 178 10.98 2.99 -26.97
N VAL A 179 10.85 2.94 -25.65
CA VAL A 179 11.33 4.02 -24.76
C VAL A 179 12.83 4.23 -24.92
N ASP A 180 13.62 3.15 -25.01
CA ASP A 180 15.07 3.23 -25.23
C ASP A 180 15.42 3.88 -26.57
N SER A 181 14.63 3.63 -27.61
CA SER A 181 14.84 4.21 -28.94
C SER A 181 14.70 5.74 -29.00
N TRP A 182 13.89 6.29 -28.12
CA TRP A 182 13.66 7.76 -28.00
C TRP A 182 14.83 8.49 -27.33
N ILE A 183 15.72 7.75 -26.64
CA ILE A 183 16.85 8.34 -25.91
C ILE A 183 17.98 8.67 -26.89
N PRO A 184 18.52 9.91 -26.87
CA PRO A 184 19.70 10.26 -27.64
C PRO A 184 20.87 9.32 -27.37
N VAL A 185 21.57 8.89 -28.43
CA VAL A 185 22.58 7.83 -28.37
C VAL A 185 23.66 8.06 -27.30
N HIS A 186 24.13 9.31 -27.17
CA HIS A 186 25.18 9.67 -26.21
C HIS A 186 24.71 9.65 -24.76
N GLN A 187 23.38 9.75 -24.48
CA GLN A 187 22.82 9.72 -23.14
C GLN A 187 22.31 8.33 -22.74
N ARG A 188 22.16 7.41 -23.69
CA ARG A 188 21.66 6.03 -23.45
C ARG A 188 22.35 5.32 -22.29
N PRO A 189 23.69 5.34 -22.15
CA PRO A 189 24.36 4.63 -21.05
C PRO A 189 23.93 5.15 -19.68
N VAL A 190 23.79 6.47 -19.54
CA VAL A 190 23.38 7.13 -18.29
C VAL A 190 21.94 6.83 -17.97
N VAL A 191 21.04 7.00 -18.95
CA VAL A 191 19.58 6.76 -18.76
C VAL A 191 19.30 5.29 -18.48
N ARG A 192 19.96 4.35 -19.18
CA ARG A 192 19.83 2.91 -18.91
C ARG A 192 20.34 2.53 -17.52
N ARG A 193 21.40 3.18 -17.04
CA ARG A 193 21.89 2.97 -15.67
C ARG A 193 20.88 3.45 -14.65
N LEU A 194 20.35 4.68 -14.81
CA LEU A 194 19.32 5.22 -13.93
C LEU A 194 18.04 4.37 -13.95
N GLY A 195 17.59 3.95 -15.15
CA GLY A 195 16.45 3.04 -15.28
C GLY A 195 16.65 1.73 -14.52
N ARG A 196 17.84 1.12 -14.58
CA ARG A 196 18.15 -0.10 -13.82
C ARG A 196 18.22 0.15 -12.31
N GLU A 197 18.78 1.28 -11.87
CA GLU A 197 18.81 1.63 -10.46
C GLU A 197 17.40 1.86 -9.91
N MET A 198 16.52 2.53 -10.67
CA MET A 198 15.10 2.69 -10.32
C MET A 198 14.35 1.35 -10.33
N ASP A 199 14.56 0.53 -11.34
CA ASP A 199 13.94 -0.80 -11.45
C ASP A 199 14.31 -1.68 -10.24
N MET A 200 15.61 -1.74 -9.89
CA MET A 200 16.07 -2.50 -8.72
C MET A 200 15.44 -1.99 -7.42
N ALA A 201 15.35 -0.68 -7.24
CA ALA A 201 14.77 -0.08 -6.03
C ALA A 201 13.27 -0.37 -5.92
N VAL A 202 12.51 -0.18 -7.01
CA VAL A 202 11.06 -0.44 -7.05
C VAL A 202 10.77 -1.93 -6.94
N ALA A 203 11.48 -2.78 -7.70
CA ALA A 203 11.30 -4.23 -7.66
C ALA A 203 11.64 -4.82 -6.30
N GLY A 204 12.73 -4.37 -5.70
CA GLY A 204 13.15 -4.77 -4.36
C GLY A 204 12.07 -4.44 -3.33
N PHE A 205 11.58 -3.20 -3.36
CA PHE A 205 10.49 -2.78 -2.47
C PHE A 205 9.21 -3.60 -2.68
N VAL A 206 8.69 -3.67 -3.91
CA VAL A 206 7.40 -4.33 -4.17
C VAL A 206 7.42 -5.79 -3.76
N ARG A 207 8.49 -6.52 -4.11
CA ARG A 207 8.65 -7.94 -3.72
C ARG A 207 8.81 -8.11 -2.22
N GLY A 208 9.67 -7.29 -1.60
CA GLY A 208 9.88 -7.31 -0.16
C GLY A 208 8.60 -7.02 0.60
N GLN A 209 7.90 -5.95 0.22
CA GLN A 209 6.67 -5.52 0.88
C GLN A 209 5.52 -6.51 0.68
N ALA A 210 5.39 -7.12 -0.50
CA ALA A 210 4.40 -8.18 -0.71
C ALA A 210 4.64 -9.37 0.25
N LEU A 211 5.90 -9.75 0.46
CA LEU A 211 6.25 -10.83 1.39
C LEU A 211 6.01 -10.42 2.85
N VAL A 212 6.30 -9.15 3.21
CA VAL A 212 5.98 -8.59 4.54
C VAL A 212 4.47 -8.65 4.78
N CYS A 213 3.65 -8.20 3.82
CA CYS A 213 2.19 -8.25 3.91
C CYS A 213 1.68 -9.68 4.12
N LEU A 214 2.21 -10.64 3.38
CA LEU A 214 1.83 -12.05 3.49
C LEU A 214 2.19 -12.61 4.88
N LEU A 215 3.41 -12.40 5.34
CA LEU A 215 3.90 -12.92 6.62
C LEU A 215 3.18 -12.28 7.81
N LEU A 216 3.05 -10.95 7.83
CA LEU A 216 2.35 -10.25 8.90
C LEU A 216 0.85 -10.50 8.87
N GLY A 217 0.24 -10.52 7.70
CA GLY A 217 -1.18 -10.85 7.57
C GLY A 217 -1.49 -12.24 8.08
N SER A 218 -0.65 -13.23 7.74
CA SER A 218 -0.77 -14.60 8.26
C SER A 218 -0.54 -14.65 9.78
N TYR A 219 0.48 -13.95 10.27
CA TYR A 219 0.77 -13.88 11.70
C TYR A 219 -0.41 -13.28 12.49
N TYR A 220 -0.91 -12.10 12.09
CA TYR A 220 -2.04 -11.48 12.77
C TYR A 220 -3.31 -12.32 12.66
N ALA A 221 -3.62 -12.87 11.49
CA ALA A 221 -4.79 -13.72 11.30
C ALA A 221 -4.76 -14.95 12.20
N ILE A 222 -3.64 -15.64 12.28
CA ILE A 222 -3.48 -16.82 13.12
C ILE A 222 -3.49 -16.44 14.60
N ALA A 223 -2.68 -15.47 15.03
CA ALA A 223 -2.53 -15.10 16.42
C ALA A 223 -3.85 -14.55 17.02
N LEU A 224 -4.55 -13.67 16.31
CA LEU A 224 -5.83 -13.12 16.77
C LEU A 224 -6.93 -14.19 16.81
N SER A 225 -6.92 -15.14 15.85
CA SER A 225 -7.87 -16.26 15.85
C SER A 225 -7.59 -17.25 16.98
N MET A 226 -6.32 -17.51 17.31
CA MET A 226 -5.94 -18.40 18.44
C MET A 226 -6.35 -17.82 19.80
N VAL A 227 -6.33 -16.51 19.96
CA VAL A 227 -6.83 -15.82 21.16
C VAL A 227 -8.35 -15.81 21.21
N GLY A 228 -9.03 -16.23 20.14
CA GLY A 228 -10.49 -16.27 20.06
C GLY A 228 -11.09 -14.86 19.87
N LEU A 229 -10.32 -13.92 19.32
CA LEU A 229 -10.87 -12.60 18.99
C LEU A 229 -11.88 -12.71 17.86
N ASN A 230 -13.09 -12.22 18.08
CA ASN A 230 -14.09 -12.12 17.02
C ASN A 230 -13.54 -11.28 15.87
N PHE A 231 -13.74 -11.73 14.63
CA PHE A 231 -13.12 -11.11 13.43
C PHE A 231 -11.60 -11.19 13.36
N GLY A 232 -10.92 -11.90 14.27
CA GLY A 232 -9.47 -11.95 14.33
C GLY A 232 -8.83 -12.32 12.98
N LEU A 233 -9.40 -13.29 12.27
CA LEU A 233 -8.98 -13.69 10.93
C LEU A 233 -9.07 -12.52 9.93
N ILE A 234 -10.22 -11.84 9.92
CA ILE A 234 -10.47 -10.72 8.99
C ILE A 234 -9.56 -9.55 9.29
N ILE A 235 -9.50 -9.16 10.56
CA ILE A 235 -8.65 -8.04 11.01
C ILE A 235 -7.19 -8.35 10.65
N GLY A 236 -6.73 -9.58 10.86
CA GLY A 236 -5.37 -9.99 10.53
C GLY A 236 -5.07 -9.91 9.03
N ILE A 237 -5.93 -10.47 8.19
CA ILE A 237 -5.76 -10.45 6.72
C ILE A 237 -5.81 -9.00 6.21
N VAL A 238 -6.80 -8.21 6.63
CA VAL A 238 -6.98 -6.82 6.21
C VAL A 238 -5.79 -5.97 6.67
N SER A 239 -5.36 -6.13 7.92
CA SER A 239 -4.18 -5.42 8.44
C SER A 239 -2.92 -5.76 7.64
N GLY A 240 -2.69 -7.05 7.37
CA GLY A 240 -1.57 -7.51 6.55
C GLY A 240 -1.61 -6.93 5.14
N PHE A 241 -2.78 -6.87 4.51
CA PHE A 241 -2.93 -6.29 3.18
C PHE A 241 -2.67 -4.77 3.19
N ILE A 242 -3.24 -4.05 4.17
CA ILE A 242 -3.04 -2.60 4.31
C ILE A 242 -1.60 -2.26 4.69
N THR A 243 -0.83 -3.18 5.28
CA THR A 243 0.60 -3.01 5.61
C THR A 243 1.45 -2.76 4.36
N PHE A 244 0.91 -2.97 3.15
CA PHE A 244 1.56 -2.48 1.94
C PHE A 244 1.84 -0.97 1.99
N ILE A 245 1.01 -0.21 2.68
CA ILE A 245 1.23 1.20 3.01
C ILE A 245 1.89 1.25 4.41
N PRO A 246 3.17 1.65 4.51
CA PRO A 246 3.90 1.67 5.77
C PRO A 246 3.16 2.44 6.86
N TYR A 247 3.18 1.94 8.08
CA TYR A 247 2.53 2.47 9.28
C TYR A 247 1.00 2.40 9.30
N VAL A 248 0.33 2.43 8.13
CA VAL A 248 -1.14 2.48 8.06
C VAL A 248 -1.74 1.14 8.42
N GLY A 249 -1.17 0.04 7.92
CA GLY A 249 -1.73 -1.31 8.12
C GLY A 249 -1.77 -1.75 9.57
N SER A 250 -0.66 -1.66 10.24
CA SER A 250 -0.53 -2.06 11.64
C SER A 250 -1.33 -1.17 12.60
N LEU A 251 -1.34 0.15 12.35
CA LEU A 251 -2.14 1.08 13.16
C LEU A 251 -3.64 0.81 12.99
N THR A 252 -4.10 0.64 11.76
CA THR A 252 -5.51 0.31 11.46
C THR A 252 -5.89 -1.02 12.09
N GLY A 253 -5.04 -2.04 11.95
CA GLY A 253 -5.26 -3.34 12.55
C GLY A 253 -5.31 -3.30 14.08
N LEU A 254 -4.38 -2.58 14.71
CA LEU A 254 -4.37 -2.37 16.16
C LEU A 254 -5.66 -1.71 16.64
N VAL A 255 -6.09 -0.62 16.00
CA VAL A 255 -7.31 0.10 16.39
C VAL A 255 -8.54 -0.80 16.25
N LEU A 256 -8.67 -1.53 15.15
CA LEU A 256 -9.79 -2.46 14.94
C LEU A 256 -9.76 -3.61 15.95
N ALA A 257 -8.61 -4.25 16.13
CA ALA A 257 -8.47 -5.39 17.05
C ALA A 257 -8.71 -4.98 18.52
N MET A 258 -8.17 -3.82 18.93
CA MET A 258 -8.39 -3.31 20.30
C MET A 258 -9.84 -2.90 20.52
N GLY A 259 -10.50 -2.30 19.53
CA GLY A 259 -11.92 -1.99 19.59
C GLY A 259 -12.77 -3.24 19.85
N VAL A 260 -12.52 -4.32 19.10
CA VAL A 260 -13.22 -5.60 19.30
C VAL A 260 -12.81 -6.26 20.62
N ALA A 261 -11.53 -6.25 20.98
CA ALA A 261 -11.03 -6.87 22.22
C ALA A 261 -11.63 -6.25 23.48
N ILE A 262 -11.71 -4.92 23.52
CA ILE A 262 -12.33 -4.21 24.63
C ILE A 262 -13.80 -4.61 24.78
N VAL A 263 -14.56 -4.64 23.69
CA VAL A 263 -15.98 -5.00 23.74
C VAL A 263 -16.19 -6.46 24.10
N GLN A 264 -15.32 -7.36 23.62
CA GLN A 264 -15.47 -8.80 23.78
C GLN A 264 -14.97 -9.31 25.13
N PHE A 265 -13.80 -8.88 25.56
CA PHE A 265 -13.08 -9.47 26.70
C PHE A 265 -13.21 -8.68 28.02
N PHE A 266 -13.66 -7.42 27.98
CA PHE A 266 -13.77 -6.66 29.25
C PHE A 266 -14.67 -7.40 30.26
N PRO A 267 -14.28 -7.51 31.56
CA PRO A 267 -13.16 -6.84 32.23
C PRO A 267 -11.84 -7.62 32.25
N ASP A 268 -11.66 -8.64 31.40
CA ASP A 268 -10.43 -9.43 31.34
C ASP A 268 -9.29 -8.63 30.68
N TRP A 269 -8.58 -7.86 31.49
CA TRP A 269 -7.42 -7.06 31.04
C TRP A 269 -6.26 -7.90 30.51
N ALA A 270 -6.16 -9.18 30.95
CA ALA A 270 -5.11 -10.07 30.45
C ALA A 270 -5.33 -10.41 28.97
N MET A 271 -6.57 -10.69 28.58
CA MET A 271 -6.91 -10.96 27.16
C MET A 271 -6.77 -9.71 26.30
N ILE A 272 -7.20 -8.55 26.79
CA ILE A 272 -7.00 -7.26 26.09
C ILE A 272 -5.51 -6.97 25.91
N GLY A 273 -4.71 -7.17 26.97
CA GLY A 273 -3.25 -7.02 26.93
C GLY A 273 -2.60 -8.01 25.97
N THR A 274 -3.13 -9.23 25.83
CA THR A 274 -2.64 -10.23 24.88
C THR A 274 -2.85 -9.77 23.44
N VAL A 275 -4.03 -9.23 23.10
CA VAL A 275 -4.30 -8.67 21.76
C VAL A 275 -3.37 -7.51 21.45
N PHE A 276 -3.16 -6.60 22.40
CA PHE A 276 -2.18 -5.52 22.26
C PHE A 276 -0.76 -6.06 22.04
N GLY A 277 -0.36 -7.07 22.84
CA GLY A 277 0.94 -7.73 22.74
C GLY A 277 1.19 -8.36 21.37
N ILE A 278 0.18 -8.97 20.73
CA ILE A 278 0.27 -9.51 19.37
C ILE A 278 0.71 -8.41 18.39
N PHE A 279 0.15 -7.23 18.46
CA PHE A 279 0.54 -6.13 17.58
C PHE A 279 1.93 -5.60 17.91
N ILE A 280 2.33 -5.52 19.18
CA ILE A 280 3.69 -5.12 19.58
C ILE A 280 4.73 -6.12 19.02
N VAL A 281 4.48 -7.41 19.16
CA VAL A 281 5.34 -8.47 18.61
C VAL A 281 5.39 -8.36 17.08
N GLY A 282 4.24 -8.21 16.42
CA GLY A 282 4.18 -8.04 14.97
C GLY A 282 4.97 -6.82 14.48
N GLN A 283 4.83 -5.67 15.15
CA GLN A 283 5.61 -4.46 14.84
C GLN A 283 7.11 -4.65 15.08
N THR A 284 7.48 -5.37 16.15
CA THR A 284 8.88 -5.69 16.42
C THR A 284 9.46 -6.60 15.32
N ILE A 285 8.72 -7.63 14.92
CA ILE A 285 9.10 -8.52 13.81
C ILE A 285 9.21 -7.73 12.50
N GLU A 286 8.23 -6.86 12.21
CA GLU A 286 8.26 -6.00 11.02
C GLU A 286 9.50 -5.10 11.00
N GLY A 287 9.70 -4.31 12.06
CA GLY A 287 10.74 -3.28 12.11
C GLY A 287 12.16 -3.83 12.19
N TYR A 288 12.39 -4.90 12.96
CA TYR A 288 13.74 -5.42 13.20
C TYR A 288 14.14 -6.61 12.34
N ILE A 289 13.18 -7.34 11.77
CA ILE A 289 13.45 -8.56 11.02
C ILE A 289 13.00 -8.46 9.57
N LEU A 290 11.70 -8.20 9.34
CA LEU A 290 11.13 -8.28 8.00
C LEU A 290 11.57 -7.12 7.13
N SER A 291 11.40 -5.88 7.60
CA SER A 291 11.77 -4.70 6.82
C SER A 291 13.25 -4.67 6.46
N PRO A 292 14.22 -4.89 7.38
CA PRO A 292 15.63 -4.91 7.01
C PRO A 292 16.01 -6.05 6.07
N LYS A 293 15.43 -7.25 6.24
CA LYS A 293 15.79 -8.42 5.43
C LYS A 293 15.11 -8.47 4.08
N LEU A 294 13.86 -8.02 3.99
CA LEU A 294 13.01 -8.19 2.80
C LEU A 294 12.92 -6.92 1.96
N VAL A 295 12.82 -5.77 2.60
CA VAL A 295 12.77 -4.46 1.93
C VAL A 295 14.16 -3.85 1.84
N GLY A 296 14.97 -4.00 2.91
CA GLY A 296 16.36 -3.56 2.99
C GLY A 296 16.53 -2.06 2.71
N ASP A 297 17.74 -1.69 2.28
CA ASP A 297 18.08 -0.32 1.87
C ASP A 297 17.55 0.04 0.47
N SER A 298 16.58 -0.75 -0.06
CA SER A 298 16.08 -0.59 -1.43
C SER A 298 15.56 0.81 -1.72
N ILE A 299 15.03 1.50 -0.72
CA ILE A 299 14.48 2.85 -0.89
C ILE A 299 15.58 3.92 -0.75
N GLY A 300 16.54 3.74 0.19
CA GLY A 300 17.65 4.66 0.44
C GLY A 300 17.20 6.11 0.72
N VAL A 301 16.01 6.30 1.29
CA VAL A 301 15.41 7.60 1.58
C VAL A 301 15.13 7.69 3.08
N HIS A 302 15.40 8.84 3.68
CA HIS A 302 15.14 9.06 5.10
C HIS A 302 13.63 8.94 5.40
N PRO A 303 13.21 8.32 6.53
CA PRO A 303 11.79 8.09 6.86
C PRO A 303 10.90 9.33 6.80
N VAL A 304 11.41 10.50 7.14
CA VAL A 304 10.67 11.77 7.07
C VAL A 304 10.23 12.09 5.63
N TRP A 305 11.11 11.86 4.64
CA TRP A 305 10.77 12.05 3.23
C TRP A 305 9.74 11.04 2.74
N LEU A 306 9.79 9.80 3.28
CA LEU A 306 8.79 8.79 2.98
C LEU A 306 7.42 9.20 3.53
N MET A 307 7.35 9.68 4.78
CA MET A 307 6.10 10.21 5.35
C MET A 307 5.58 11.39 4.53
N PHE A 308 6.45 12.35 4.19
CA PHE A 308 6.06 13.47 3.33
C PHE A 308 5.50 12.99 1.99
N ALA A 309 6.15 12.02 1.36
CA ALA A 309 5.68 11.46 0.09
C ALA A 309 4.32 10.76 0.21
N LEU A 310 4.09 10.00 1.30
CA LEU A 310 2.78 9.38 1.58
C LEU A 310 1.68 10.45 1.65
N PHE A 311 1.90 11.54 2.39
CA PHE A 311 0.93 12.63 2.47
C PHE A 311 0.76 13.36 1.14
N ALA A 312 1.87 13.69 0.46
CA ALA A 312 1.85 14.44 -0.80
C ALA A 312 1.16 13.63 -1.91
N PHE A 313 1.57 12.38 -2.14
CA PHE A 313 0.97 11.55 -3.18
C PHE A 313 -0.45 11.11 -2.80
N GLY A 314 -0.73 10.87 -1.51
CA GLY A 314 -2.07 10.60 -1.01
C GLY A 314 -3.02 11.77 -1.25
N TYR A 315 -2.58 13.00 -1.02
CA TYR A 315 -3.37 14.19 -1.30
C TYR A 315 -3.61 14.40 -2.80
N LEU A 316 -2.57 14.23 -3.62
CA LEU A 316 -2.65 14.47 -5.06
C LEU A 316 -3.46 13.42 -5.80
N PHE A 317 -3.26 12.13 -5.48
CA PHE A 317 -3.79 11.00 -6.25
C PHE A 317 -4.67 10.06 -5.44
N GLY A 318 -5.02 10.42 -4.19
CA GLY A 318 -5.87 9.60 -3.33
C GLY A 318 -5.24 8.24 -2.99
N PHE A 319 -6.05 7.18 -2.99
CA PHE A 319 -5.60 5.82 -2.65
C PHE A 319 -4.51 5.29 -3.60
N VAL A 320 -4.60 5.62 -4.89
CA VAL A 320 -3.56 5.26 -5.88
C VAL A 320 -2.23 5.90 -5.52
N GLY A 321 -2.28 7.17 -5.10
CA GLY A 321 -1.09 7.89 -4.66
C GLY A 321 -0.44 7.26 -3.43
N LEU A 322 -1.24 6.84 -2.44
CA LEU A 322 -0.74 6.12 -1.26
C LEU A 322 -0.07 4.80 -1.65
N LEU A 323 -0.68 4.03 -2.56
CA LEU A 323 -0.15 2.77 -3.03
C LEU A 323 1.20 2.93 -3.74
N LEU A 324 1.32 3.98 -4.56
CA LEU A 324 2.52 4.27 -5.34
C LEU A 324 3.54 5.14 -4.61
N ALA A 325 3.22 5.69 -3.44
CA ALA A 325 4.06 6.66 -2.74
C ALA A 325 5.49 6.14 -2.53
N VAL A 326 5.65 4.91 -2.06
CA VAL A 326 6.96 4.33 -1.78
C VAL A 326 7.74 4.02 -3.06
N PRO A 327 7.17 3.32 -4.06
CA PRO A 327 7.82 3.14 -5.37
C PRO A 327 8.25 4.44 -6.03
N LEU A 328 7.38 5.45 -6.03
CA LEU A 328 7.68 6.76 -6.61
C LEU A 328 8.78 7.48 -5.82
N THR A 329 8.75 7.37 -4.49
CA THR A 329 9.81 7.95 -3.64
C THR A 329 11.16 7.27 -3.89
N ALA A 330 11.19 5.95 -4.05
CA ALA A 330 12.39 5.20 -4.37
C ALA A 330 12.97 5.64 -5.73
N ALA A 331 12.13 5.71 -6.76
CA ALA A 331 12.52 6.17 -8.09
C ALA A 331 13.00 7.63 -8.06
N THR A 332 12.25 8.53 -7.41
CA THR A 332 12.64 9.93 -7.25
C THR A 332 13.95 10.07 -6.48
N GLY A 333 14.17 9.26 -5.45
CA GLY A 333 15.41 9.22 -4.67
C GLY A 333 16.64 8.89 -5.54
N VAL A 334 16.52 7.99 -6.51
CA VAL A 334 17.58 7.70 -7.49
C VAL A 334 17.87 8.94 -8.34
N LEU A 335 16.83 9.60 -8.87
CA LEU A 335 16.99 10.80 -9.70
C LEU A 335 17.61 11.96 -8.91
N VAL A 336 17.18 12.17 -7.68
CA VAL A 336 17.72 13.23 -6.81
C VAL A 336 19.20 12.97 -6.49
N ARG A 337 19.57 11.73 -6.14
CA ARG A 337 20.97 11.37 -5.91
C ARG A 337 21.83 11.58 -7.17
N PHE A 338 21.31 11.23 -8.34
CA PHE A 338 21.99 11.50 -9.59
C PHE A 338 22.17 13.00 -9.84
N ALA A 339 21.10 13.79 -9.65
CA ALA A 339 21.17 15.25 -9.82
C ALA A 339 22.19 15.90 -8.88
N PHE A 340 22.23 15.47 -7.60
CA PHE A 340 23.25 15.96 -6.66
C PHE A 340 24.69 15.56 -7.06
N ARG A 341 24.90 14.31 -7.50
CA ARG A 341 26.22 13.90 -7.99
C ARG A 341 26.66 14.78 -9.17
N GLN A 342 25.75 15.00 -10.13
CA GLN A 342 26.04 15.85 -11.29
C GLN A 342 26.31 17.30 -10.88
N TYR A 343 25.57 17.83 -9.89
CA TYR A 343 25.77 19.15 -9.34
C TYR A 343 27.13 19.30 -8.67
N PHE A 344 27.54 18.34 -7.82
CA PHE A 344 28.83 18.39 -7.11
C PHE A 344 30.03 18.26 -8.06
N HIS A 345 29.85 17.65 -9.23
CA HIS A 345 30.87 17.59 -10.28
C HIS A 345 30.76 18.73 -11.31
N SER A 346 29.81 19.65 -11.15
CA SER A 346 29.63 20.75 -12.08
C SER A 346 30.55 21.93 -11.75
N THR A 347 30.87 22.70 -12.79
CA THR A 347 31.60 23.97 -12.65
C THR A 347 30.92 24.99 -11.75
N LEU A 348 29.61 24.85 -11.56
CA LEU A 348 28.81 25.68 -10.64
C LEU A 348 29.19 25.46 -9.17
N TYR A 349 29.59 24.22 -8.81
CA TYR A 349 29.96 23.87 -7.45
C TYR A 349 31.49 23.97 -7.24
N THR A 350 32.26 23.42 -8.19
CA THR A 350 33.74 23.37 -8.08
C THR A 350 34.40 24.71 -8.35
N GLY A 351 33.72 25.61 -9.09
CA GLY A 351 34.27 26.89 -9.51
C GLY A 351 35.47 26.76 -10.48
N LEU A 352 35.85 25.54 -10.84
CA LEU A 352 36.97 25.26 -11.76
C LEU A 352 36.43 25.02 -13.17
N PRO A 353 37.05 25.59 -14.22
CA PRO A 353 36.72 25.24 -15.61
C PRO A 353 36.99 23.76 -15.89
N GLU A 354 36.14 23.11 -16.70
CA GLU A 354 36.19 21.67 -17.06
C GLU A 354 37.61 21.18 -17.48
N ALA A 355 38.40 22.04 -18.12
CA ALA A 355 39.77 21.76 -18.51
C ALA A 355 40.80 21.66 -17.35
N ALA A 356 40.43 22.01 -16.13
CA ALA A 356 41.30 21.91 -14.96
C ALA A 356 41.07 20.59 -14.19
N GLU A 357 39.86 19.99 -14.27
CA GLU A 357 39.57 18.68 -13.64
C GLU A 357 40.32 17.52 -14.31
N GLU A 358 40.40 17.52 -15.66
CA GLU A 358 41.18 16.50 -16.39
C GLU A 358 42.66 16.49 -15.98
N ARG A 359 43.24 17.66 -15.71
CA ARG A 359 44.65 17.78 -15.29
C ARG A 359 44.88 17.38 -13.82
N VAL A 360 43.88 17.39 -12.96
CA VAL A 360 43.99 16.93 -11.56
C VAL A 360 43.76 15.42 -11.49
N ALA A 361 42.87 14.87 -12.29
CA ALA A 361 42.60 13.43 -12.37
C ALA A 361 43.80 12.65 -12.98
N ASP A 362 44.56 13.26 -13.89
CA ASP A 362 45.74 12.67 -14.51
C ASP A 362 47.01 12.70 -13.61
N LYS A 363 46.93 13.34 -12.42
CA LYS A 363 48.03 13.47 -11.45
C LYS A 363 47.87 12.65 -10.17
N VAL A 364 46.74 11.93 -10.02
CA VAL A 364 46.45 10.99 -8.93
C VAL A 364 46.38 9.57 -9.47
#